data_ba9d64831dfa607bc1440304abab308c
#
_entry.id   ba9d64831dfa607bc1440304abab308c
#
_cell.length_a   1.000
_cell.length_b   1.000
_cell.length_c   1.000
_cell.angle_alpha   90.00
_cell.angle_beta   90.00
_cell.angle_gamma   90.00
#
_symmetry.space_group_name_H-M   'P 1'
#
loop_
_entity.id
_entity.type
_entity.pdbx_description
1 polymer ?
#
loop_
_entity_poly.entity_id
_entity_poly.type
_entity_poly.pdbx_seq_one_letter_code
_entity_poly.pdbx_strand_id
1 'polypeptide(L)'
;MWIMVEGMNSPAENNLTPHRIPAPEYPAAHHKLTADAKADYLNGFSSAAIHAGYEPDSHIGSVNVPIYASTTYAQDGLASLRGGFEYGRVANPTVRSLETTLAALEKAPYARVFSSGMAATDTLLRILLRPGDHMILGNDAYGGTWRLIESVFKPWGVDYTVVNTCDVNELAGAIRDNTRVIWLETPTNPALSISDISAIAEVKGGASLVVDNTFASPYLQNPISLGADHVLHSTTKYLGGHSDVVGGAVVTADKDVDAELLWFQGAVGSIASPFDAYLTTRGIKTLSVRMDRHCDNAEKIAEFFQSRPEIKSVLYPGLSEHPGHETATKQMKRYGAMMSVRFHSEEAAKQFCLNTTLFLLAESLGGVESLVEHPTSMTHVSAEGSELSPPADLVRLSIGIEDIDDLIADLTHALDKLDEK
;
A
#
# COMPACT_ATOMS: atom_id res chain seq x y z
N MET A 1 13.80 40.64 -18.94
CA MET A 1 14.33 41.99 -19.09
C MET A 1 15.11 41.99 -20.38
N TRP A 2 14.50 42.45 -21.46
CA TRP A 2 15.11 42.56 -22.78
C TRP A 2 15.83 43.88 -22.86
N ILE A 3 17.11 43.85 -23.16
CA ILE A 3 17.89 45.08 -23.49
C ILE A 3 17.96 45.11 -25.02
N MET A 4 17.26 46.08 -25.60
CA MET A 4 17.49 46.47 -27.00
C MET A 4 18.74 47.37 -27.05
N VAL A 5 19.67 47.04 -27.94
CA VAL A 5 20.72 47.95 -28.41
C VAL A 5 20.47 48.20 -29.90
N GLU A 6 20.12 49.46 -30.20
CA GLU A 6 20.07 49.95 -31.56
C GLU A 6 21.47 50.37 -32.08
N GLY A 7 21.72 50.08 -33.33
CA GLY A 7 22.51 50.93 -34.24
C GLY A 7 23.89 50.38 -34.60
N MET A 8 24.05 49.87 -35.85
CA MET A 8 24.90 50.48 -36.90
C MET A 8 24.84 49.69 -38.22
N ASN A 9 24.82 50.42 -39.27
CA ASN A 9 24.62 50.16 -40.67
C ASN A 9 25.33 48.96 -41.31
N SER A 10 24.58 48.36 -42.27
CA SER A 10 24.89 47.49 -43.40
C SER A 10 26.08 47.95 -44.30
N PRO A 11 26.63 47.15 -45.27
CA PRO A 11 26.16 45.84 -45.78
C PRO A 11 27.31 44.83 -46.04
N ALA A 12 27.01 43.58 -45.91
CA ALA A 12 27.61 42.53 -46.76
C ALA A 12 26.68 41.30 -46.73
N GLU A 13 26.09 41.00 -47.85
CA GLU A 13 25.37 39.78 -48.15
C GLU A 13 26.29 38.57 -47.86
N ASN A 14 26.14 37.93 -46.73
CA ASN A 14 26.57 36.55 -46.55
C ASN A 14 25.31 35.69 -46.41
N ASN A 15 24.98 35.02 -47.50
CA ASN A 15 24.06 33.92 -47.59
C ASN A 15 24.57 32.75 -46.74
N LEU A 16 24.46 32.84 -45.40
CA LEU A 16 24.50 31.72 -44.48
C LEU A 16 23.03 31.35 -44.20
N THR A 17 22.41 30.64 -45.16
CA THR A 17 21.28 29.79 -44.78
C THR A 17 21.75 28.86 -43.70
N PRO A 18 21.12 28.88 -42.51
CA PRO A 18 21.44 27.86 -41.51
C PRO A 18 21.18 26.51 -42.16
N HIS A 19 22.22 25.65 -42.23
CA HIS A 19 22.01 24.23 -42.49
C HIS A 19 21.06 23.70 -41.44
N ARG A 20 19.75 23.73 -41.75
CA ARG A 20 18.78 22.92 -41.06
C ARG A 20 19.20 21.49 -41.35
N ILE A 21 19.73 20.82 -40.33
CA ILE A 21 19.74 19.35 -40.30
C ILE A 21 18.29 18.96 -40.51
N PRO A 22 17.92 18.29 -41.61
CA PRO A 22 16.55 17.85 -41.81
C PRO A 22 16.22 16.98 -40.60
N ALA A 23 15.15 17.32 -39.90
CA ALA A 23 14.62 16.44 -38.86
C ALA A 23 14.45 15.05 -39.49
N PRO A 24 14.92 13.99 -38.85
CA PRO A 24 14.72 12.66 -39.38
C PRO A 24 13.22 12.49 -39.61
N GLU A 25 12.83 12.15 -40.86
CA GLU A 25 11.47 11.74 -41.15
C GLU A 25 11.23 10.42 -40.42
N TYR A 26 10.70 10.50 -39.20
CA TYR A 26 10.15 9.33 -38.54
C TYR A 26 8.90 8.93 -39.33
N PRO A 27 8.82 7.68 -39.83
CA PRO A 27 7.60 7.21 -40.44
C PRO A 27 6.44 7.43 -39.48
N ALA A 28 5.35 7.97 -39.97
CA ALA A 28 4.12 8.28 -39.22
C ALA A 28 3.36 7.03 -38.72
N ALA A 29 4.04 5.91 -38.55
CA ALA A 29 3.55 4.67 -37.98
C ALA A 29 3.91 4.59 -36.50
N HIS A 30 3.49 5.56 -35.71
CA HIS A 30 3.31 5.29 -34.29
C HIS A 30 2.09 4.39 -34.20
N HIS A 31 2.33 3.09 -33.99
CA HIS A 31 1.32 2.18 -33.50
C HIS A 31 0.75 2.80 -32.22
N LYS A 32 -0.37 3.51 -32.34
CA LYS A 32 -1.27 3.72 -31.23
C LYS A 32 -1.76 2.32 -30.87
N LEU A 33 -1.08 1.66 -29.93
CA LEU A 33 -1.71 0.59 -29.22
C LEU A 33 -2.95 1.24 -28.59
N THR A 34 -4.13 0.91 -29.11
CA THR A 34 -5.39 1.34 -28.50
C THR A 34 -5.40 0.80 -27.06
N ALA A 35 -6.12 1.44 -26.16
CA ALA A 35 -6.26 0.95 -24.79
C ALA A 35 -6.63 -0.55 -24.75
N ASP A 36 -7.46 -0.99 -25.71
CA ASP A 36 -7.85 -2.40 -25.90
C ASP A 36 -6.65 -3.29 -26.29
N ALA A 37 -5.76 -2.81 -27.17
CA ALA A 37 -4.57 -3.58 -27.59
C ALA A 37 -3.51 -3.69 -26.48
N LYS A 38 -3.43 -2.71 -25.55
CA LYS A 38 -2.57 -2.83 -24.37
C LYS A 38 -3.08 -3.87 -23.39
N ALA A 39 -4.39 -3.99 -23.21
CA ALA A 39 -4.99 -4.98 -22.31
C ALA A 39 -4.51 -6.40 -22.61
N ASP A 40 -4.31 -6.75 -23.89
CA ASP A 40 -3.82 -8.06 -24.33
C ASP A 40 -2.36 -8.35 -23.91
N TYR A 41 -1.55 -7.30 -23.63
CA TYR A 41 -0.13 -7.43 -23.28
C TYR A 41 0.18 -7.15 -21.80
N LEU A 42 -0.79 -6.67 -21.00
CA LEU A 42 -0.59 -6.33 -19.59
C LEU A 42 -0.97 -7.48 -18.62
N ASN A 43 -0.88 -8.73 -19.08
CA ASN A 43 -1.20 -9.91 -18.25
C ASN A 43 -0.17 -10.16 -17.13
N GLY A 44 1.06 -9.68 -17.29
CA GLY A 44 2.12 -9.82 -16.29
C GLY A 44 2.12 -8.64 -15.32
N PHE A 45 2.28 -8.93 -14.02
CA PHE A 45 2.30 -7.91 -12.96
C PHE A 45 3.30 -6.77 -13.24
N SER A 46 4.55 -7.09 -13.59
CA SER A 46 5.59 -6.08 -13.84
C SER A 46 5.26 -5.19 -15.03
N SER A 47 4.66 -5.74 -16.09
CA SER A 47 4.20 -4.97 -17.23
C SER A 47 3.04 -4.04 -16.85
N ALA A 48 2.09 -4.53 -16.06
CA ALA A 48 0.99 -3.72 -15.56
C ALA A 48 1.49 -2.60 -14.64
N ALA A 49 2.42 -2.88 -13.73
CA ALA A 49 3.03 -1.90 -12.82
C ALA A 49 3.74 -0.75 -13.56
N ILE A 50 4.30 -1.02 -14.74
CA ILE A 50 5.03 -0.03 -15.54
C ILE A 50 4.10 0.75 -16.47
N HIS A 51 3.11 0.08 -17.07
CA HIS A 51 2.36 0.62 -18.21
C HIS A 51 0.88 0.89 -17.95
N ALA A 52 0.27 0.33 -16.91
CA ALA A 52 -1.12 0.64 -16.60
C ALA A 52 -1.26 2.09 -16.13
N GLY A 53 -2.39 2.73 -16.45
CA GLY A 53 -2.72 4.06 -15.96
C GLY A 53 -2.06 5.22 -16.70
N TYR A 54 -1.16 4.99 -17.66
CA TYR A 54 -0.57 6.08 -18.43
C TYR A 54 -0.29 5.72 -19.89
N GLU A 55 -0.68 6.64 -20.77
CA GLU A 55 -0.29 6.67 -22.18
C GLU A 55 0.69 7.83 -22.40
N PRO A 56 1.73 7.68 -23.26
CA PRO A 56 2.60 8.79 -23.61
C PRO A 56 1.80 10.00 -24.07
N ASP A 57 2.17 11.18 -23.57
CA ASP A 57 1.49 12.43 -23.88
C ASP A 57 1.39 12.66 -25.39
N SER A 58 0.19 12.97 -25.89
CA SER A 58 -0.07 13.09 -27.34
C SER A 58 0.62 14.30 -27.99
N HIS A 59 1.05 15.30 -27.21
CA HIS A 59 1.68 16.52 -27.73
C HIS A 59 3.21 16.43 -27.67
N ILE A 60 3.76 15.95 -26.55
CA ILE A 60 5.21 15.97 -26.33
C ILE A 60 5.81 14.58 -26.16
N GLY A 61 4.98 13.52 -26.11
CA GLY A 61 5.44 12.12 -26.06
C GLY A 61 6.14 11.73 -24.77
N SER A 62 5.86 12.40 -23.64
CA SER A 62 6.51 12.03 -22.38
C SER A 62 6.14 10.60 -22.00
N VAL A 63 7.14 9.78 -21.62
CA VAL A 63 6.94 8.36 -21.26
C VAL A 63 6.56 8.15 -19.80
N ASN A 64 6.59 9.21 -18.99
CA ASN A 64 6.16 9.17 -17.59
C ASN A 64 5.04 10.18 -17.37
N VAL A 65 4.12 9.86 -16.44
CA VAL A 65 3.03 10.77 -16.10
C VAL A 65 3.59 12.10 -15.57
N PRO A 66 3.17 13.26 -16.12
CA PRO A 66 3.53 14.56 -15.56
C PRO A 66 2.89 14.80 -14.21
N ILE A 67 3.51 15.65 -13.37
CA ILE A 67 2.89 16.13 -12.14
C ILE A 67 1.99 17.32 -12.49
N TYR A 68 0.67 17.11 -12.48
CA TYR A 68 -0.31 18.16 -12.68
C TYR A 68 -0.64 18.84 -11.36
N ALA A 69 0.11 19.87 -11.01
CA ALA A 69 -0.14 20.67 -9.80
C ALA A 69 -1.34 21.63 -9.92
N SER A 70 -2.07 21.59 -11.05
CA SER A 70 -3.20 22.47 -11.30
C SER A 70 -4.39 22.13 -10.40
N THR A 71 -4.96 23.19 -9.79
CA THR A 71 -6.21 23.09 -9.04
C THR A 71 -7.44 23.19 -9.93
N THR A 72 -7.37 24.01 -11.01
CA THR A 72 -8.52 24.39 -11.84
C THR A 72 -8.23 24.09 -13.30
N TYR A 73 -9.23 23.61 -14.01
CA TYR A 73 -9.14 23.22 -15.42
C TYR A 73 -10.13 24.02 -16.26
N ALA A 74 -9.68 24.53 -17.43
CA ALA A 74 -10.54 25.23 -18.37
C ALA A 74 -11.53 24.25 -19.02
N GLN A 75 -12.76 24.72 -19.20
CA GLN A 75 -13.83 24.01 -19.89
C GLN A 75 -14.01 24.52 -21.33
N ASP A 76 -14.46 23.66 -22.24
CA ASP A 76 -14.72 24.00 -23.61
C ASP A 76 -16.11 24.64 -23.82
N GLY A 77 -16.97 24.68 -22.79
CA GLY A 77 -18.30 25.26 -22.70
C GLY A 77 -18.87 25.04 -21.31
N LEU A 78 -20.09 25.51 -21.03
CA LEU A 78 -20.75 25.29 -19.75
C LEU A 78 -20.94 23.79 -19.50
N ALA A 79 -20.35 23.29 -18.40
CA ALA A 79 -20.31 21.87 -18.05
C ALA A 79 -19.68 20.94 -19.11
N SER A 80 -18.87 21.48 -20.02
CA SER A 80 -18.14 20.73 -21.05
C SER A 80 -16.69 20.55 -20.59
N LEU A 81 -16.42 19.47 -19.84
CA LEU A 81 -15.14 19.22 -19.20
C LEU A 81 -14.12 18.70 -20.20
N ARG A 82 -12.96 19.35 -20.31
CA ARG A 82 -11.84 18.88 -21.12
C ARG A 82 -11.14 17.70 -20.43
N GLY A 83 -11.19 16.53 -21.07
CA GLY A 83 -10.61 15.29 -20.50
C GLY A 83 -11.31 14.80 -19.22
N GLY A 84 -12.47 15.37 -18.84
CA GLY A 84 -13.20 15.02 -17.63
C GLY A 84 -12.63 15.64 -16.36
N PHE A 85 -11.85 16.73 -16.47
CA PHE A 85 -11.26 17.44 -15.34
C PHE A 85 -11.90 18.83 -15.18
N GLU A 86 -12.24 19.20 -13.94
CA GLU A 86 -12.79 20.51 -13.59
C GLU A 86 -12.03 21.16 -12.43
N TYR A 87 -11.76 20.38 -11.39
CA TYR A 87 -11.15 20.86 -10.14
C TYR A 87 -10.34 19.75 -9.47
N GLY A 88 -9.13 20.09 -9.00
CA GLY A 88 -8.13 19.14 -8.50
C GLY A 88 -8.58 18.31 -7.28
N ARG A 89 -9.57 18.78 -6.49
CA ARG A 89 -10.14 18.02 -5.37
C ARG A 89 -11.07 16.89 -5.86
N VAL A 90 -11.67 17.03 -7.04
CA VAL A 90 -12.56 16.01 -7.60
C VAL A 90 -11.80 15.04 -8.49
N ALA A 91 -10.90 15.56 -9.33
CA ALA A 91 -10.07 14.74 -10.21
C ALA A 91 -8.77 15.46 -10.59
N ASN A 92 -7.68 14.69 -10.67
CA ASN A 92 -6.38 15.15 -11.11
C ASN A 92 -5.74 14.10 -12.02
N PRO A 93 -5.11 14.45 -13.17
CA PRO A 93 -4.56 13.48 -14.11
C PRO A 93 -3.47 12.58 -13.51
N THR A 94 -2.59 13.12 -12.66
CA THR A 94 -1.53 12.34 -11.97
C THR A 94 -2.13 11.34 -10.99
N VAL A 95 -3.14 11.78 -10.22
CA VAL A 95 -3.87 10.93 -9.26
C VAL A 95 -4.63 9.82 -9.99
N ARG A 96 -5.35 10.16 -11.09
CA ARG A 96 -6.06 9.16 -11.91
C ARG A 96 -5.12 8.10 -12.49
N SER A 97 -3.90 8.48 -12.88
CA SER A 97 -2.89 7.52 -13.35
C SER A 97 -2.58 6.48 -12.27
N LEU A 98 -2.37 6.90 -11.03
CA LEU A 98 -2.14 6.00 -9.89
C LEU A 98 -3.36 5.10 -9.62
N GLU A 99 -4.57 5.68 -9.61
CA GLU A 99 -5.83 4.92 -9.41
C GLU A 99 -5.98 3.81 -10.45
N THR A 100 -5.76 4.12 -11.73
CA THR A 100 -5.82 3.13 -12.81
C THR A 100 -4.75 2.04 -12.66
N THR A 101 -3.54 2.41 -12.25
CA THR A 101 -2.46 1.45 -11.99
C THR A 101 -2.83 0.49 -10.85
N LEU A 102 -3.32 1.01 -9.72
CA LEU A 102 -3.70 0.20 -8.56
C LEU A 102 -4.88 -0.74 -8.87
N ALA A 103 -5.89 -0.25 -9.59
CA ALA A 103 -7.02 -1.07 -10.05
C ALA A 103 -6.53 -2.27 -10.88
N ALA A 104 -5.62 -2.02 -11.84
CA ALA A 104 -5.04 -3.07 -12.67
C ALA A 104 -4.24 -4.10 -11.86
N LEU A 105 -3.45 -3.65 -10.88
CA LEU A 105 -2.61 -4.53 -10.06
C LEU A 105 -3.43 -5.40 -9.10
N GLU A 106 -4.52 -4.87 -8.56
CA GLU A 106 -5.47 -5.64 -7.71
C GLU A 106 -6.53 -6.40 -8.53
N LYS A 107 -6.45 -6.32 -9.86
CA LYS A 107 -7.38 -7.01 -10.79
C LYS A 107 -8.84 -6.60 -10.58
N ALA A 108 -9.07 -5.33 -10.33
CA ALA A 108 -10.38 -4.74 -10.12
C ALA A 108 -10.63 -3.57 -11.09
N PRO A 109 -11.89 -3.19 -11.35
CA PRO A 109 -12.20 -2.10 -12.27
C PRO A 109 -11.97 -0.70 -11.68
N TYR A 110 -11.98 -0.55 -10.35
CA TYR A 110 -11.97 0.76 -9.70
C TYR A 110 -10.96 0.84 -8.55
N ALA A 111 -10.29 1.99 -8.45
CA ALA A 111 -9.49 2.37 -7.29
C ALA A 111 -9.60 3.86 -7.05
N ARG A 112 -9.54 4.28 -5.77
CA ARG A 112 -9.46 5.68 -5.33
C ARG A 112 -8.32 5.84 -4.35
N VAL A 113 -7.56 6.95 -4.49
CA VAL A 113 -6.41 7.22 -3.63
C VAL A 113 -6.66 8.41 -2.71
N PHE A 114 -6.12 8.35 -1.52
CA PHE A 114 -6.39 9.22 -0.38
C PHE A 114 -5.10 9.78 0.21
N SER A 115 -5.23 10.82 1.03
CA SER A 115 -4.10 11.46 1.72
C SER A 115 -3.37 10.55 2.74
N SER A 116 -3.98 9.44 3.16
CA SER A 116 -3.36 8.44 4.04
C SER A 116 -4.17 7.14 4.02
N GLY A 117 -3.58 6.04 4.50
CA GLY A 117 -4.32 4.80 4.75
C GLY A 117 -5.52 5.00 5.67
N MET A 118 -5.35 5.79 6.75
CA MET A 118 -6.44 6.10 7.67
C MET A 118 -7.57 6.93 7.02
N ALA A 119 -7.24 7.85 6.11
CA ALA A 119 -8.25 8.59 5.34
C ALA A 119 -9.04 7.66 4.39
N ALA A 120 -8.37 6.67 3.81
CA ALA A 120 -9.02 5.61 3.02
C ALA A 120 -9.94 4.74 3.89
N THR A 121 -9.44 4.29 5.05
CA THR A 121 -10.22 3.51 6.03
C THR A 121 -11.46 4.26 6.51
N ASP A 122 -11.31 5.51 6.98
CA ASP A 122 -12.42 6.33 7.46
C ASP A 122 -13.47 6.54 6.37
N THR A 123 -13.03 6.88 5.14
CA THR A 123 -13.95 7.11 4.03
C THR A 123 -14.73 5.85 3.67
N LEU A 124 -14.05 4.70 3.53
CA LEU A 124 -14.71 3.43 3.20
C LEU A 124 -15.70 3.02 4.29
N LEU A 125 -15.33 3.09 5.58
CA LEU A 125 -16.23 2.76 6.67
C LEU A 125 -17.45 3.69 6.76
N ARG A 126 -17.31 4.99 6.44
CA ARG A 126 -18.45 5.93 6.34
C ARG A 126 -19.42 5.58 5.22
N ILE A 127 -18.95 4.99 4.14
CA ILE A 127 -19.78 4.52 3.04
C ILE A 127 -20.54 3.25 3.43
N LEU A 128 -19.86 2.31 4.06
CA LEU A 128 -20.39 0.98 4.35
C LEU A 128 -21.23 0.91 5.62
N LEU A 129 -21.05 1.82 6.59
CA LEU A 129 -21.67 1.78 7.92
C LEU A 129 -22.61 2.96 8.18
N ARG A 130 -23.65 2.69 8.97
CA ARG A 130 -24.57 3.70 9.52
C ARG A 130 -24.76 3.45 11.02
N PRO A 131 -25.21 4.44 11.80
CA PRO A 131 -25.61 4.22 13.20
C PRO A 131 -26.60 3.07 13.33
N GLY A 132 -26.32 2.13 14.23
CA GLY A 132 -27.07 0.90 14.42
C GLY A 132 -26.54 -0.31 13.66
N ASP A 133 -25.57 -0.14 12.78
CA ASP A 133 -24.87 -1.25 12.11
C ASP A 133 -23.82 -1.88 13.03
N HIS A 134 -23.44 -3.10 12.66
CA HIS A 134 -22.42 -3.88 13.33
C HIS A 134 -21.29 -4.20 12.34
N MET A 135 -20.05 -4.27 12.85
CA MET A 135 -18.90 -4.77 12.10
C MET A 135 -18.09 -5.81 12.89
N ILE A 136 -17.38 -6.66 12.18
CA ILE A 136 -16.43 -7.61 12.75
C ILE A 136 -15.01 -7.11 12.47
N LEU A 137 -14.16 -7.12 13.50
CA LEU A 137 -12.76 -6.71 13.46
C LEU A 137 -11.86 -7.86 13.91
N GLY A 138 -10.75 -8.09 13.23
CA GLY A 138 -9.74 -9.05 13.68
C GLY A 138 -9.09 -8.64 15.00
N ASN A 139 -8.78 -9.65 15.85
CA ASN A 139 -8.16 -9.46 17.16
C ASN A 139 -6.67 -9.04 17.12
N ASP A 140 -6.12 -8.92 15.93
CA ASP A 140 -4.74 -8.47 15.66
C ASP A 140 -4.76 -7.44 14.51
N ALA A 141 -5.72 -6.51 14.56
CA ALA A 141 -5.83 -5.42 13.60
C ALA A 141 -4.90 -4.25 13.97
N TYR A 142 -4.47 -3.52 12.96
CA TYR A 142 -3.66 -2.31 13.14
C TYR A 142 -4.27 -1.36 14.17
N GLY A 143 -3.46 -0.94 15.15
CA GLY A 143 -3.91 -0.10 16.27
C GLY A 143 -4.58 1.21 15.84
N GLY A 144 -4.21 1.76 14.66
CA GLY A 144 -4.86 2.93 14.07
C GLY A 144 -6.30 2.66 13.64
N THR A 145 -6.57 1.50 13.04
CA THR A 145 -7.92 1.05 12.63
C THR A 145 -8.81 0.86 13.85
N TRP A 146 -8.31 0.14 14.87
CA TRP A 146 -9.05 -0.03 16.12
C TRP A 146 -9.36 1.32 16.80
N ARG A 147 -8.38 2.21 16.89
CA ARG A 147 -8.55 3.54 17.48
C ARG A 147 -9.62 4.36 16.75
N LEU A 148 -9.65 4.28 15.41
CA LEU A 148 -10.69 4.94 14.60
C LEU A 148 -12.07 4.37 14.93
N ILE A 149 -12.20 3.03 15.00
CA ILE A 149 -13.47 2.37 15.29
C ILE A 149 -13.93 2.72 16.72
N GLU A 150 -13.09 2.53 17.72
CA GLU A 150 -13.44 2.76 19.14
C GLU A 150 -13.76 4.22 19.43
N SER A 151 -12.97 5.17 18.86
CA SER A 151 -13.06 6.59 19.22
C SER A 151 -13.96 7.42 18.30
N VAL A 152 -14.26 6.94 17.09
CA VAL A 152 -15.07 7.70 16.12
C VAL A 152 -16.36 6.96 15.75
N PHE A 153 -16.28 5.70 15.33
CA PHE A 153 -17.45 4.97 14.84
C PHE A 153 -18.36 4.46 15.96
N LYS A 154 -17.80 3.96 17.04
CA LYS A 154 -18.58 3.52 18.20
C LYS A 154 -19.39 4.64 18.85
N PRO A 155 -18.84 5.84 19.14
CA PRO A 155 -19.63 6.99 19.56
C PRO A 155 -20.65 7.47 18.52
N TRP A 156 -20.41 7.21 17.22
CA TRP A 156 -21.35 7.50 16.14
C TRP A 156 -22.52 6.51 16.10
N GLY A 157 -22.44 5.41 16.85
CA GLY A 157 -23.50 4.41 16.98
C GLY A 157 -23.28 3.13 16.19
N VAL A 158 -22.05 2.86 15.73
CA VAL A 158 -21.66 1.58 15.15
C VAL A 158 -21.21 0.65 16.26
N ASP A 159 -21.73 -0.58 16.30
CA ASP A 159 -21.24 -1.64 17.19
C ASP A 159 -20.19 -2.51 16.50
N TYR A 160 -19.30 -3.15 17.28
CA TYR A 160 -18.33 -4.06 16.71
C TYR A 160 -18.02 -5.23 17.63
N THR A 161 -17.59 -6.35 17.03
CA THR A 161 -17.10 -7.54 17.74
C THR A 161 -15.69 -7.84 17.26
N VAL A 162 -14.78 -8.04 18.21
CA VAL A 162 -13.41 -8.52 17.94
C VAL A 162 -13.43 -10.04 17.94
N VAL A 163 -12.82 -10.65 16.89
CA VAL A 163 -12.75 -12.11 16.74
C VAL A 163 -11.37 -12.55 16.25
N ASN A 164 -11.02 -13.80 16.50
CA ASN A 164 -9.89 -14.43 15.83
C ASN A 164 -10.27 -14.76 14.38
N THR A 165 -9.86 -13.93 13.43
CA THR A 165 -10.20 -14.11 12.01
C THR A 165 -9.50 -15.29 11.34
N CYS A 166 -8.55 -15.94 12.01
CA CYS A 166 -7.98 -17.22 11.56
C CYS A 166 -8.93 -18.41 11.83
N ASP A 167 -9.93 -18.26 12.71
CA ASP A 167 -10.98 -19.23 12.94
C ASP A 167 -12.28 -18.78 12.24
N VAL A 168 -12.54 -19.39 11.08
CA VAL A 168 -13.73 -19.09 10.26
C VAL A 168 -15.03 -19.40 11.00
N ASN A 169 -15.04 -20.40 11.91
CA ASN A 169 -16.25 -20.73 12.69
C ASN A 169 -16.52 -19.69 13.77
N GLU A 170 -15.49 -19.18 14.45
CA GLU A 170 -15.63 -18.07 15.41
C GLU A 170 -16.18 -16.82 14.69
N LEU A 171 -15.59 -16.47 13.53
CA LEU A 171 -16.05 -15.35 12.72
C LEU A 171 -17.52 -15.52 12.28
N ALA A 172 -17.88 -16.70 11.76
CA ALA A 172 -19.24 -16.96 11.31
C ALA A 172 -20.25 -16.87 12.47
N GLY A 173 -19.87 -17.33 13.68
CA GLY A 173 -20.68 -17.23 14.89
C GLY A 173 -20.88 -15.80 15.39
N ALA A 174 -20.02 -14.86 15.00
CA ALA A 174 -20.12 -13.45 15.37
C ALA A 174 -20.98 -12.60 14.39
N ILE A 175 -21.38 -13.17 13.24
CA ILE A 175 -22.22 -12.46 12.26
C ILE A 175 -23.64 -12.28 12.83
N ARG A 176 -24.17 -11.05 12.74
CA ARG A 176 -25.50 -10.64 13.17
C ARG A 176 -26.31 -10.14 11.97
N ASP A 177 -27.63 -10.01 12.12
CA ASP A 177 -28.52 -9.49 11.06
C ASP A 177 -28.14 -8.07 10.60
N ASN A 178 -27.54 -7.27 11.49
CA ASN A 178 -27.07 -5.92 11.22
C ASN A 178 -25.57 -5.84 10.96
N THR A 179 -24.87 -6.96 10.77
CA THR A 179 -23.46 -6.94 10.35
C THR A 179 -23.36 -6.45 8.91
N ARG A 180 -22.58 -5.39 8.69
CA ARG A 180 -22.38 -4.78 7.38
C ARG A 180 -20.94 -4.90 6.88
N VAL A 181 -19.96 -4.99 7.78
CA VAL A 181 -18.54 -5.05 7.43
C VAL A 181 -17.87 -6.17 8.20
N ILE A 182 -17.05 -6.95 7.49
CA ILE A 182 -16.03 -7.81 8.04
C ILE A 182 -14.69 -7.21 7.61
N TRP A 183 -13.90 -6.76 8.58
CA TRP A 183 -12.60 -6.16 8.35
C TRP A 183 -11.49 -7.14 8.66
N LEU A 184 -10.75 -7.52 7.62
CA LEU A 184 -9.57 -8.37 7.74
C LEU A 184 -8.30 -7.55 7.50
N GLU A 185 -7.25 -7.93 8.19
CA GLU A 185 -5.88 -7.61 7.88
C GLU A 185 -5.14 -8.95 7.75
N THR A 186 -4.49 -9.21 6.62
CA THR A 186 -3.82 -10.50 6.42
C THR A 186 -2.68 -10.39 5.40
N PRO A 187 -1.40 -10.61 5.82
CA PRO A 187 -0.94 -10.88 7.20
C PRO A 187 -1.24 -9.73 8.16
N THR A 188 -1.49 -10.05 9.45
CA THR A 188 -1.81 -9.05 10.49
C THR A 188 -0.58 -8.31 11.01
N ASN A 189 -0.81 -7.19 11.69
CA ASN A 189 0.21 -6.38 12.36
C ASN A 189 -0.06 -6.29 13.87
N PRO A 190 0.83 -6.85 14.77
CA PRO A 190 2.19 -7.30 14.44
C PRO A 190 2.38 -8.82 14.41
N ALA A 191 1.37 -9.66 14.67
CA ALA A 191 1.59 -11.09 14.89
C ALA A 191 1.71 -11.91 13.58
N LEU A 192 1.49 -11.32 12.40
CA LEU A 192 1.58 -11.98 11.10
C LEU A 192 0.57 -13.15 10.93
N SER A 193 -0.55 -13.10 11.64
CA SER A 193 -1.63 -14.08 11.52
C SER A 193 -2.22 -14.07 10.10
N ILE A 194 -2.64 -15.23 9.62
CA ILE A 194 -3.15 -15.41 8.25
C ILE A 194 -4.61 -15.85 8.29
N SER A 195 -5.49 -15.02 7.76
CA SER A 195 -6.92 -15.34 7.58
C SER A 195 -7.15 -15.93 6.18
N ASP A 196 -7.95 -16.98 6.07
CA ASP A 196 -8.36 -17.56 4.78
C ASP A 196 -9.46 -16.68 4.16
N ILE A 197 -9.07 -15.82 3.23
CA ILE A 197 -9.96 -14.84 2.59
C ILE A 197 -11.11 -15.57 1.87
N SER A 198 -10.82 -16.65 1.16
CA SER A 198 -11.85 -17.39 0.40
C SER A 198 -12.86 -18.08 1.31
N ALA A 199 -12.39 -18.72 2.38
CA ALA A 199 -13.28 -19.36 3.34
C ALA A 199 -14.18 -18.35 4.07
N ILE A 200 -13.64 -17.15 4.40
CA ILE A 200 -14.43 -16.07 5.00
C ILE A 200 -15.43 -15.49 4.00
N ALA A 201 -15.05 -15.34 2.73
CA ALA A 201 -15.97 -14.90 1.68
C ALA A 201 -17.19 -15.81 1.50
N GLU A 202 -17.03 -17.12 1.73
CA GLU A 202 -18.15 -18.09 1.68
C GLU A 202 -19.14 -17.91 2.82
N VAL A 203 -18.70 -17.48 4.01
CA VAL A 203 -19.55 -17.38 5.21
C VAL A 203 -19.99 -15.96 5.53
N LYS A 204 -19.51 -14.92 4.84
CA LYS A 204 -19.75 -13.51 5.13
C LYS A 204 -21.23 -13.06 5.05
N GLY A 205 -22.08 -13.86 4.40
CA GLY A 205 -23.49 -13.51 4.18
C GLY A 205 -23.63 -12.23 3.36
N GLY A 206 -24.41 -11.28 3.86
CA GLY A 206 -24.63 -9.97 3.22
C GLY A 206 -23.64 -8.87 3.65
N ALA A 207 -22.63 -9.19 4.47
CA ALA A 207 -21.63 -8.22 4.90
C ALA A 207 -20.57 -7.97 3.80
N SER A 208 -20.09 -6.74 3.72
CA SER A 208 -18.95 -6.39 2.86
C SER A 208 -17.64 -6.91 3.48
N LEU A 209 -16.88 -7.70 2.74
CA LEU A 209 -15.56 -8.18 3.13
C LEU A 209 -14.49 -7.18 2.69
N VAL A 210 -13.89 -6.49 3.63
CA VAL A 210 -12.79 -5.56 3.43
C VAL A 210 -11.48 -6.23 3.85
N VAL A 211 -10.47 -6.20 2.98
CA VAL A 211 -9.15 -6.73 3.28
C VAL A 211 -8.11 -5.62 3.21
N ASP A 212 -7.46 -5.32 4.33
CA ASP A 212 -6.25 -4.52 4.32
C ASP A 212 -5.08 -5.38 3.82
N ASN A 213 -4.65 -5.11 2.59
CA ASN A 213 -3.62 -5.86 1.87
C ASN A 213 -2.24 -5.17 1.93
N THR A 214 -2.05 -4.26 2.89
CA THR A 214 -0.85 -3.41 2.99
C THR A 214 0.43 -4.23 3.14
N PHE A 215 0.43 -5.29 3.97
CA PHE A 215 1.62 -6.12 4.22
C PHE A 215 2.00 -7.00 3.03
N ALA A 216 1.02 -7.54 2.34
CA ALA A 216 1.26 -8.41 1.18
C ALA A 216 1.56 -7.61 -0.10
N SER A 217 0.95 -6.45 -0.26
CA SER A 217 0.87 -5.71 -1.52
C SER A 217 0.16 -6.49 -2.65
N PRO A 218 -0.27 -5.85 -3.74
CA PRO A 218 -0.89 -6.55 -4.86
C PRO A 218 0.07 -7.50 -5.60
N TYR A 219 1.37 -7.43 -5.32
CA TYR A 219 2.35 -8.34 -5.90
C TYR A 219 2.27 -9.75 -5.30
N LEU A 220 2.01 -9.84 -4.00
CA LEU A 220 1.99 -11.13 -3.30
C LEU A 220 0.59 -11.69 -3.12
N GLN A 221 -0.45 -10.86 -3.04
CA GLN A 221 -1.82 -11.27 -2.78
C GLN A 221 -2.82 -10.37 -3.49
N ASN A 222 -3.89 -10.96 -4.07
CA ASN A 222 -4.98 -10.22 -4.71
C ASN A 222 -6.32 -10.61 -4.05
N PRO A 223 -6.76 -9.92 -3.00
CA PRO A 223 -7.94 -10.30 -2.22
C PRO A 223 -9.25 -10.31 -3.02
N ILE A 224 -9.42 -9.41 -4.00
CA ILE A 224 -10.61 -9.42 -4.89
C ILE A 224 -10.75 -10.77 -5.59
N SER A 225 -9.65 -11.33 -6.09
CA SER A 225 -9.65 -12.64 -6.75
C SER A 225 -9.98 -13.80 -5.79
N LEU A 226 -9.92 -13.56 -4.48
CA LEU A 226 -10.21 -14.51 -3.40
C LEU A 226 -11.60 -14.29 -2.78
N GLY A 227 -12.39 -13.33 -3.28
CA GLY A 227 -13.76 -13.07 -2.85
C GLY A 227 -13.95 -11.89 -1.91
N ALA A 228 -12.93 -11.06 -1.70
CA ALA A 228 -13.09 -9.78 -1.03
C ALA A 228 -13.90 -8.80 -1.89
N ASP A 229 -14.71 -7.96 -1.26
CA ASP A 229 -15.47 -6.91 -1.94
C ASP A 229 -14.63 -5.65 -2.12
N HIS A 230 -13.79 -5.34 -1.13
CA HIS A 230 -12.95 -4.16 -1.13
C HIS A 230 -11.54 -4.48 -0.59
N VAL A 231 -10.54 -3.82 -1.17
CA VAL A 231 -9.15 -3.90 -0.72
C VAL A 231 -8.70 -2.52 -0.27
N LEU A 232 -8.05 -2.47 0.88
CA LEU A 232 -7.43 -1.27 1.40
C LEU A 232 -5.91 -1.39 1.32
N HIS A 233 -5.25 -0.28 1.04
CA HIS A 233 -3.80 -0.13 1.15
C HIS A 233 -3.43 1.16 1.87
N SER A 234 -2.45 1.07 2.76
CA SER A 234 -1.57 2.21 3.04
C SER A 234 -0.51 2.25 1.94
N THR A 235 -0.62 3.19 0.99
CA THR A 235 0.37 3.34 -0.08
C THR A 235 1.70 3.88 0.44
N THR A 236 1.72 4.35 1.69
CA THR A 236 2.90 4.73 2.48
C THR A 236 3.95 3.63 2.58
N LYS A 237 3.51 2.35 2.50
CA LYS A 237 4.32 1.16 2.77
C LYS A 237 4.98 0.64 1.48
N TYR A 238 4.93 -0.65 1.19
CA TYR A 238 5.57 -1.27 0.01
C TYR A 238 5.25 -0.60 -1.32
N LEU A 239 4.06 -0.04 -1.49
CA LEU A 239 3.66 0.63 -2.75
C LEU A 239 4.53 1.87 -3.03
N GLY A 240 4.71 2.76 -2.05
CA GLY A 240 5.67 3.87 -2.12
C GLY A 240 7.10 3.35 -2.03
N GLY A 241 7.39 2.58 -0.99
CA GLY A 241 8.60 1.78 -0.81
C GLY A 241 9.90 2.53 -0.53
N HIS A 242 9.84 3.85 -0.25
CA HIS A 242 11.03 4.69 -0.09
C HIS A 242 10.91 5.65 1.09
N SER A 243 10.00 5.41 2.02
CA SER A 243 9.78 6.22 3.25
C SER A 243 9.61 7.73 2.99
N ASP A 244 9.10 8.12 1.81
CA ASP A 244 9.01 9.48 1.31
C ASP A 244 7.59 9.94 0.94
N VAL A 245 6.57 9.08 1.15
CA VAL A 245 5.17 9.40 0.88
C VAL A 245 4.26 8.95 2.02
N VAL A 246 3.16 9.66 2.21
CA VAL A 246 2.01 9.23 3.01
C VAL A 246 0.79 9.18 2.09
N GLY A 247 0.11 8.04 2.05
CA GLY A 247 -1.06 7.88 1.20
C GLY A 247 -1.86 6.63 1.52
N GLY A 248 -3.04 6.53 0.91
CA GLY A 248 -3.91 5.37 1.02
C GLY A 248 -4.64 5.09 -0.27
N ALA A 249 -5.20 3.90 -0.39
CA ALA A 249 -6.04 3.53 -1.52
C ALA A 249 -7.16 2.57 -1.09
N VAL A 250 -8.30 2.70 -1.74
CA VAL A 250 -9.37 1.70 -1.75
C VAL A 250 -9.52 1.19 -3.16
N VAL A 251 -9.54 -0.13 -3.31
CA VAL A 251 -9.80 -0.81 -4.58
C VAL A 251 -11.09 -1.62 -4.45
N THR A 252 -11.95 -1.57 -5.45
CA THR A 252 -13.26 -2.24 -5.40
C THR A 252 -13.71 -2.70 -6.78
N ALA A 253 -14.53 -3.76 -6.81
CA ALA A 253 -15.29 -4.15 -8.00
C ALA A 253 -16.69 -3.52 -8.05
N ASP A 254 -17.14 -2.88 -6.97
CA ASP A 254 -18.46 -2.27 -6.84
C ASP A 254 -18.46 -0.84 -7.39
N LYS A 255 -19.25 -0.63 -8.46
CA LYS A 255 -19.39 0.67 -9.10
C LYS A 255 -20.05 1.74 -8.22
N ASP A 256 -20.99 1.33 -7.39
CA ASP A 256 -21.74 2.27 -6.54
C ASP A 256 -20.85 2.74 -5.38
N VAL A 257 -20.06 1.84 -4.80
CA VAL A 257 -19.03 2.19 -3.80
C VAL A 257 -17.96 3.09 -4.42
N ASP A 258 -17.50 2.83 -5.67
CA ASP A 258 -16.56 3.72 -6.36
C ASP A 258 -17.11 5.14 -6.53
N ALA A 259 -18.39 5.26 -6.92
CA ALA A 259 -19.05 6.55 -7.08
C ALA A 259 -19.16 7.30 -5.74
N GLU A 260 -19.48 6.60 -4.65
CA GLU A 260 -19.53 7.18 -3.31
C GLU A 260 -18.14 7.61 -2.81
N LEU A 261 -17.09 6.80 -3.05
CA LEU A 261 -15.71 7.16 -2.73
C LEU A 261 -15.30 8.48 -3.41
N LEU A 262 -15.60 8.61 -4.70
CA LEU A 262 -15.34 9.83 -5.47
C LEU A 262 -16.11 11.04 -4.89
N TRP A 263 -17.38 10.82 -4.55
CA TRP A 263 -18.21 11.87 -3.94
C TRP A 263 -17.64 12.33 -2.59
N PHE A 264 -17.24 11.39 -1.73
CA PHE A 264 -16.63 11.70 -0.44
C PHE A 264 -15.30 12.44 -0.58
N GLN A 265 -14.44 12.06 -1.54
CA GLN A 265 -13.23 12.81 -1.85
C GLN A 265 -13.55 14.27 -2.16
N GLY A 266 -14.55 14.50 -3.01
CA GLY A 266 -15.00 15.85 -3.36
C GLY A 266 -15.62 16.62 -2.19
N ALA A 267 -16.44 15.97 -1.35
CA ALA A 267 -17.20 16.59 -0.27
C ALA A 267 -16.35 16.83 1.00
N VAL A 268 -15.51 15.86 1.39
CA VAL A 268 -14.72 15.89 2.63
C VAL A 268 -13.30 16.37 2.40
N GLY A 269 -12.72 16.09 1.23
CA GLY A 269 -11.39 16.56 0.86
C GLY A 269 -10.24 15.62 1.24
N SER A 270 -10.50 14.36 1.58
CA SER A 270 -9.49 13.33 1.90
C SER A 270 -8.75 12.84 0.63
N ILE A 271 -8.20 13.75 -0.16
CA ILE A 271 -7.58 13.49 -1.46
C ILE A 271 -6.07 13.30 -1.37
N ALA A 272 -5.50 12.52 -2.29
CA ALA A 272 -4.05 12.46 -2.48
C ALA A 272 -3.53 13.71 -3.19
N SER A 273 -2.32 14.15 -2.82
CA SER A 273 -1.60 15.17 -3.57
C SER A 273 -1.06 14.58 -4.88
N PRO A 274 -1.00 15.36 -5.98
CA PRO A 274 -0.42 14.87 -7.23
C PRO A 274 1.08 14.54 -7.11
N PHE A 275 1.80 15.17 -6.18
CA PHE A 275 3.20 14.85 -5.93
C PHE A 275 3.35 13.48 -5.26
N ASP A 276 2.55 13.20 -4.22
CA ASP A 276 2.55 11.91 -3.54
C ASP A 276 2.07 10.78 -4.47
N ALA A 277 1.06 11.07 -5.31
CA ALA A 277 0.61 10.15 -6.35
C ALA A 277 1.71 9.82 -7.37
N TYR A 278 2.50 10.81 -7.78
CA TYR A 278 3.65 10.61 -8.66
C TYR A 278 4.72 9.74 -8.01
N LEU A 279 5.12 10.02 -6.76
CA LEU A 279 6.13 9.23 -6.03
C LEU A 279 5.64 7.79 -5.82
N THR A 280 4.38 7.60 -5.45
CA THR A 280 3.77 6.28 -5.31
C THR A 280 3.80 5.51 -6.65
N THR A 281 3.39 6.15 -7.75
CA THR A 281 3.45 5.54 -9.09
C THR A 281 4.88 5.15 -9.46
N ARG A 282 5.85 6.01 -9.14
CA ARG A 282 7.28 5.72 -9.36
C ARG A 282 7.75 4.53 -8.52
N GLY A 283 7.34 4.43 -7.25
CA GLY A 283 7.62 3.29 -6.37
C GLY A 283 7.03 1.98 -6.90
N ILE A 284 5.79 2.01 -7.37
CA ILE A 284 5.08 0.83 -7.90
C ILE A 284 5.82 0.22 -9.10
N LYS A 285 6.45 1.02 -9.96
CA LYS A 285 7.17 0.52 -11.16
C LYS A 285 8.31 -0.45 -10.82
N THR A 286 8.83 -0.42 -9.59
CA THR A 286 9.86 -1.34 -9.10
C THR A 286 9.34 -2.29 -8.03
N LEU A 287 8.05 -2.32 -7.78
CA LEU A 287 7.48 -3.11 -6.68
C LEU A 287 7.86 -4.59 -6.78
N SER A 288 7.74 -5.22 -7.95
CA SER A 288 8.04 -6.64 -8.11
C SER A 288 9.48 -6.99 -7.75
N VAL A 289 10.46 -6.23 -8.25
CA VAL A 289 11.88 -6.50 -7.98
C VAL A 289 12.27 -6.18 -6.54
N ARG A 290 11.62 -5.18 -5.91
CA ARG A 290 11.80 -4.91 -4.49
C ARG A 290 11.22 -6.04 -3.64
N MET A 291 9.97 -6.43 -3.90
CA MET A 291 9.32 -7.49 -3.14
C MET A 291 10.04 -8.83 -3.26
N ASP A 292 10.59 -9.19 -4.43
CA ASP A 292 11.38 -10.40 -4.56
C ASP A 292 12.63 -10.33 -3.67
N ARG A 293 13.38 -9.21 -3.66
CA ARG A 293 14.55 -9.04 -2.78
C ARG A 293 14.16 -9.00 -1.30
N HIS A 294 13.08 -8.29 -0.95
CA HIS A 294 12.53 -8.27 0.40
C HIS A 294 12.24 -9.68 0.93
N CYS A 295 11.55 -10.50 0.12
CA CYS A 295 11.22 -11.87 0.48
C CYS A 295 12.48 -12.75 0.59
N ASP A 296 13.45 -12.61 -0.34
CA ASP A 296 14.71 -13.36 -0.28
C ASP A 296 15.47 -13.09 1.02
N ASN A 297 15.52 -11.84 1.45
CA ASN A 297 16.16 -11.46 2.70
C ASN A 297 15.37 -11.98 3.92
N ALA A 298 14.04 -11.87 3.88
CA ALA A 298 13.18 -12.29 5.00
C ALA A 298 13.26 -13.79 5.25
N GLU A 299 13.26 -14.61 4.21
CA GLU A 299 13.38 -16.07 4.32
C GLU A 299 14.69 -16.46 5.03
N LYS A 300 15.82 -15.86 4.63
CA LYS A 300 17.12 -16.12 5.26
C LYS A 300 17.21 -15.63 6.69
N ILE A 301 16.61 -14.48 7.01
CA ILE A 301 16.57 -13.96 8.37
C ILE A 301 15.66 -14.83 9.26
N ALA A 302 14.56 -15.38 8.72
CA ALA A 302 13.73 -16.32 9.48
C ALA A 302 14.50 -17.58 9.87
N GLU A 303 15.25 -18.18 8.92
CA GLU A 303 16.13 -19.32 9.17
C GLU A 303 17.21 -18.98 10.20
N PHE A 304 17.81 -17.80 10.10
CA PHE A 304 18.80 -17.32 11.07
C PHE A 304 18.22 -17.25 12.48
N PHE A 305 17.05 -16.61 12.66
CA PHE A 305 16.43 -16.49 13.98
C PHE A 305 15.99 -17.83 14.56
N GLN A 306 15.54 -18.80 13.75
CA GLN A 306 15.20 -20.15 14.22
C GLN A 306 16.41 -20.87 14.86
N SER A 307 17.62 -20.53 14.46
CA SER A 307 18.86 -21.14 15.00
C SER A 307 19.37 -20.46 16.27
N ARG A 308 18.76 -19.37 16.73
CA ARG A 308 19.27 -18.54 17.82
C ARG A 308 18.57 -18.85 19.14
N PRO A 309 19.32 -19.24 20.19
CA PRO A 309 18.74 -19.59 21.49
C PRO A 309 18.11 -18.41 22.24
N GLU A 310 18.47 -17.17 21.91
CA GLU A 310 17.93 -15.93 22.48
C GLU A 310 16.46 -15.71 22.04
N ILE A 311 16.05 -16.36 20.94
CA ILE A 311 14.74 -16.23 20.33
C ILE A 311 13.82 -17.35 20.82
N LYS A 312 12.71 -16.95 21.42
CA LYS A 312 11.66 -17.86 21.90
C LYS A 312 10.81 -18.42 20.75
N SER A 313 10.45 -17.58 19.78
CA SER A 313 9.71 -17.98 18.58
C SER A 313 9.81 -16.93 17.46
N VAL A 314 9.69 -17.39 16.22
CA VAL A 314 9.66 -16.57 15.01
C VAL A 314 8.26 -16.63 14.41
N LEU A 315 7.63 -15.48 14.23
CA LEU A 315 6.33 -15.35 13.58
C LEU A 315 6.58 -14.88 12.14
N TYR A 316 6.59 -15.82 11.21
CA TYR A 316 6.79 -15.57 9.78
C TYR A 316 6.02 -16.63 8.97
N PRO A 317 5.08 -16.24 8.11
CA PRO A 317 4.20 -17.18 7.39
C PRO A 317 4.93 -18.15 6.47
N GLY A 318 6.20 -17.86 6.12
CA GLY A 318 7.05 -18.75 5.32
C GLY A 318 7.59 -19.97 6.06
N LEU A 319 7.53 -20.00 7.39
CA LEU A 319 7.96 -21.13 8.18
C LEU A 319 6.85 -22.19 8.27
N SER A 320 7.19 -23.47 8.10
CA SER A 320 6.23 -24.58 8.17
C SER A 320 5.52 -24.71 9.51
N GLU A 321 6.16 -24.25 10.60
CA GLU A 321 5.61 -24.23 11.94
C GLU A 321 4.61 -23.10 12.20
N HIS A 322 4.52 -22.11 11.28
CA HIS A 322 3.58 -21.01 11.42
C HIS A 322 2.14 -21.52 11.23
N PRO A 323 1.20 -21.20 12.15
CA PRO A 323 -0.17 -21.74 12.08
C PRO A 323 -0.90 -21.44 10.78
N GLY A 324 -0.58 -20.31 10.14
CA GLY A 324 -1.17 -19.88 8.87
C GLY A 324 -0.38 -20.27 7.63
N HIS A 325 0.68 -21.10 7.73
CA HIS A 325 1.56 -21.41 6.59
C HIS A 325 0.81 -22.01 5.39
N GLU A 326 -0.05 -22.98 5.61
CA GLU A 326 -0.82 -23.62 4.54
C GLU A 326 -1.76 -22.65 3.84
N THR A 327 -2.43 -21.78 4.60
CA THR A 327 -3.31 -20.74 4.06
C THR A 327 -2.51 -19.71 3.26
N ALA A 328 -1.38 -19.24 3.81
CA ALA A 328 -0.49 -18.34 3.10
C ALA A 328 0.00 -18.93 1.78
N THR A 329 0.39 -20.22 1.77
CA THR A 329 0.84 -20.93 0.57
C THR A 329 -0.24 -21.00 -0.51
N LYS A 330 -1.53 -21.08 -0.13
CA LYS A 330 -2.65 -21.11 -1.09
C LYS A 330 -2.97 -19.75 -1.69
N GLN A 331 -2.91 -18.68 -0.88
CA GLN A 331 -3.43 -17.37 -1.28
C GLN A 331 -2.37 -16.33 -1.60
N MET A 332 -1.10 -16.55 -1.22
CA MET A 332 0.01 -15.63 -1.45
C MET A 332 1.03 -16.23 -2.44
N LYS A 333 1.64 -15.37 -3.24
CA LYS A 333 2.73 -15.76 -4.15
C LYS A 333 4.02 -16.08 -3.40
N ARG A 334 4.34 -15.33 -2.35
CA ARG A 334 5.42 -15.47 -1.37
C ARG A 334 4.95 -14.89 -0.03
N TYR A 335 5.74 -15.02 1.01
CA TYR A 335 5.30 -14.78 2.39
C TYR A 335 5.56 -13.37 2.92
N GLY A 336 6.08 -12.45 2.06
CA GLY A 336 6.36 -11.07 2.44
C GLY A 336 7.69 -10.90 3.18
N ALA A 337 7.88 -9.69 3.71
CA ALA A 337 9.11 -9.34 4.42
C ALA A 337 8.86 -8.64 5.75
N MET A 338 7.65 -8.79 6.28
CA MET A 338 7.37 -8.50 7.67
C MET A 338 7.61 -9.76 8.51
N MET A 339 8.21 -9.59 9.64
CA MET A 339 8.49 -10.66 10.59
C MET A 339 8.37 -10.15 12.01
N SER A 340 7.88 -10.98 12.91
CA SER A 340 7.98 -10.71 14.34
C SER A 340 8.71 -11.82 15.06
N VAL A 341 9.49 -11.46 16.05
CA VAL A 341 10.22 -12.42 16.90
C VAL A 341 9.83 -12.20 18.36
N ARG A 342 9.69 -13.29 19.10
CA ARG A 342 9.47 -13.27 20.55
C ARG A 342 10.77 -13.58 21.26
N PHE A 343 11.09 -12.79 22.26
CA PHE A 343 12.21 -12.99 23.15
C PHE A 343 11.77 -13.72 24.43
N HIS A 344 12.72 -14.09 25.29
CA HIS A 344 12.39 -14.72 26.58
C HIS A 344 11.94 -13.70 27.63
N SER A 345 12.15 -12.38 27.38
CA SER A 345 11.68 -11.30 28.25
C SER A 345 11.47 -10.00 27.47
N GLU A 346 10.66 -9.10 28.04
CA GLU A 346 10.44 -7.76 27.53
C GLU A 346 11.74 -6.95 27.49
N GLU A 347 12.60 -7.10 28.51
CA GLU A 347 13.87 -6.38 28.56
C GLU A 347 14.80 -6.79 27.42
N ALA A 348 14.89 -8.11 27.12
CA ALA A 348 15.67 -8.59 25.98
C ALA A 348 15.14 -8.05 24.65
N ALA A 349 13.82 -8.00 24.45
CA ALA A 349 13.19 -7.41 23.27
C ALA A 349 13.57 -5.94 23.10
N LYS A 350 13.47 -5.15 24.17
CA LYS A 350 13.83 -3.72 24.13
C LYS A 350 15.30 -3.49 23.86
N GLN A 351 16.18 -4.25 24.55
CA GLN A 351 17.63 -4.13 24.36
C GLN A 351 18.05 -4.54 22.93
N PHE A 352 17.45 -5.58 22.37
CA PHE A 352 17.69 -5.96 20.98
C PHE A 352 17.38 -4.79 20.02
N CYS A 353 16.22 -4.15 20.16
CA CYS A 353 15.86 -2.98 19.32
C CYS A 353 16.88 -1.82 19.45
N LEU A 354 17.45 -1.63 20.63
CA LEU A 354 18.44 -0.57 20.89
C LEU A 354 19.85 -0.91 20.41
N ASN A 355 20.15 -2.19 20.20
CA ASN A 355 21.46 -2.67 19.81
C ASN A 355 21.65 -2.77 18.29
N THR A 356 20.58 -2.76 17.49
CA THR A 356 20.66 -2.78 16.02
C THR A 356 21.22 -1.46 15.49
N THR A 357 21.83 -1.51 14.31
CA THR A 357 22.45 -0.35 13.65
C THR A 357 21.94 -0.17 12.22
N LEU A 358 21.92 -1.24 11.42
CA LEU A 358 21.33 -1.21 10.06
C LEU A 358 19.82 -1.30 10.12
N PHE A 359 19.26 -2.12 11.02
CA PHE A 359 17.85 -2.04 11.35
C PHE A 359 17.61 -0.77 12.18
N LEU A 360 17.01 0.24 11.55
CA LEU A 360 16.73 1.50 12.23
C LEU A 360 15.54 1.35 13.18
N LEU A 361 15.70 1.80 14.42
CA LEU A 361 14.60 1.85 15.39
C LEU A 361 13.61 2.94 14.97
N ALA A 362 12.52 2.55 14.33
CA ALA A 362 11.50 3.44 13.81
C ALA A 362 10.18 2.74 13.60
N GLU A 363 9.10 3.51 13.64
CA GLU A 363 7.79 3.09 13.17
C GLU A 363 7.76 3.01 11.64
N SER A 364 6.71 2.42 11.09
CA SER A 364 6.50 2.18 9.66
C SER A 364 7.08 0.83 9.20
N LEU A 365 7.05 0.61 7.88
CA LEU A 365 7.50 -0.64 7.24
C LEU A 365 7.52 -0.50 5.71
N GLY A 366 8.12 -1.48 5.06
CA GLY A 366 8.01 -1.67 3.60
C GLY A 366 8.84 -0.71 2.76
N GLY A 367 9.71 0.09 3.40
CA GLY A 367 10.76 0.84 2.75
C GLY A 367 11.90 -0.06 2.28
N VAL A 368 12.80 0.48 1.45
CA VAL A 368 14.02 -0.20 1.01
C VAL A 368 14.98 -0.46 2.16
N GLU A 369 14.95 0.38 3.20
CA GLU A 369 15.68 0.25 4.45
C GLU A 369 15.02 -0.72 5.42
N SER A 370 15.82 -1.43 6.20
CA SER A 370 15.35 -2.30 7.29
C SER A 370 14.99 -1.51 8.55
N LEU A 371 13.82 -1.82 9.13
CA LEU A 371 13.32 -1.19 10.35
C LEU A 371 13.06 -2.21 11.44
N VAL A 372 13.22 -1.79 12.69
CA VAL A 372 12.89 -2.56 13.89
C VAL A 372 12.03 -1.71 14.82
N GLU A 373 11.03 -2.32 15.46
CA GLU A 373 10.24 -1.67 16.49
C GLU A 373 9.83 -2.63 17.60
N HIS A 374 9.56 -2.07 18.77
CA HIS A 374 8.90 -2.73 19.89
C HIS A 374 7.43 -2.27 19.91
N PRO A 375 6.46 -3.06 19.35
CA PRO A 375 5.10 -2.59 19.13
C PRO A 375 4.40 -2.09 20.38
N THR A 376 4.58 -2.79 21.51
CA THR A 376 3.95 -2.42 22.79
C THR A 376 4.36 -1.02 23.28
N SER A 377 5.62 -0.61 23.04
CA SER A 377 6.12 0.70 23.45
C SER A 377 6.02 1.78 22.36
N MET A 378 5.64 1.43 21.12
CA MET A 378 5.64 2.33 19.96
C MET A 378 4.27 2.37 19.27
N THR A 379 4.01 1.49 18.31
CA THR A 379 2.83 1.58 17.44
C THR A 379 1.50 1.17 18.11
N HIS A 380 1.53 0.35 19.15
CA HIS A 380 0.36 -0.20 19.84
C HIS A 380 0.13 0.33 21.26
N VAL A 381 0.78 1.42 21.65
CA VAL A 381 0.56 2.07 22.96
C VAL A 381 -0.92 2.38 23.22
N SER A 382 -1.67 2.77 22.17
CA SER A 382 -3.11 3.05 22.29
C SER A 382 -3.97 1.80 22.53
N ALA A 383 -3.43 0.61 22.31
CA ALA A 383 -4.12 -0.67 22.53
C ALA A 383 -3.74 -1.32 23.87
N GLU A 384 -2.89 -0.65 24.68
CA GLU A 384 -2.47 -1.18 25.99
C GLU A 384 -3.67 -1.49 26.88
N GLY A 385 -3.70 -2.71 27.43
CA GLY A 385 -4.79 -3.20 28.26
C GLY A 385 -6.06 -3.61 27.53
N SER A 386 -6.10 -3.55 26.20
CA SER A 386 -7.17 -4.08 25.35
C SER A 386 -6.85 -5.51 24.86
N GLU A 387 -7.83 -6.16 24.25
CA GLU A 387 -7.67 -7.48 23.60
C GLU A 387 -6.72 -7.45 22.40
N LEU A 388 -6.39 -6.25 21.88
CA LEU A 388 -5.45 -6.04 20.78
C LEU A 388 -4.03 -5.69 21.23
N SER A 389 -3.73 -5.79 22.54
CA SER A 389 -2.39 -5.49 23.07
C SER A 389 -1.40 -6.58 22.68
N PRO A 390 -0.32 -6.27 21.92
CA PRO A 390 0.68 -7.26 21.57
C PRO A 390 1.48 -7.72 22.79
N PRO A 391 2.09 -8.92 22.73
CA PRO A 391 2.97 -9.37 23.80
C PRO A 391 4.16 -8.44 24.00
N ALA A 392 4.50 -8.12 25.26
CA ALA A 392 5.60 -7.21 25.59
C ALA A 392 7.00 -7.74 25.21
N ASP A 393 7.15 -9.06 25.00
CA ASP A 393 8.39 -9.70 24.55
C ASP A 393 8.53 -9.77 23.01
N LEU A 394 7.65 -9.08 22.26
CA LEU A 394 7.60 -9.13 20.80
C LEU A 394 8.32 -7.93 20.19
N VAL A 395 9.14 -8.23 19.18
CA VAL A 395 9.79 -7.25 18.28
C VAL A 395 9.30 -7.49 16.87
N ARG A 396 8.92 -6.42 16.15
CA ARG A 396 8.58 -6.48 14.74
C ARG A 396 9.72 -5.95 13.88
N LEU A 397 10.05 -6.68 12.80
CA LEU A 397 11.04 -6.29 11.80
C LEU A 397 10.36 -6.06 10.46
N SER A 398 10.71 -4.97 9.80
CA SER A 398 10.47 -4.73 8.37
C SER A 398 11.79 -4.91 7.66
N ILE A 399 11.90 -6.00 6.91
CA ILE A 399 13.18 -6.40 6.30
C ILE A 399 13.32 -5.71 4.94
N GLY A 400 14.39 -4.94 4.78
CA GLY A 400 14.70 -4.16 3.60
C GLY A 400 15.37 -4.98 2.48
N ILE A 401 16.02 -4.26 1.56
CA ILE A 401 16.66 -4.85 0.37
C ILE A 401 18.19 -4.74 0.39
N GLU A 402 18.77 -4.43 1.54
CA GLU A 402 20.20 -4.36 1.77
C GLU A 402 20.87 -5.73 1.52
N ASP A 403 22.17 -5.77 1.57
CA ASP A 403 22.91 -7.03 1.46
C ASP A 403 22.65 -7.92 2.66
N ILE A 404 22.27 -9.16 2.41
CA ILE A 404 21.81 -10.08 3.45
C ILE A 404 22.89 -10.39 4.50
N ASP A 405 24.16 -10.45 4.08
CA ASP A 405 25.26 -10.73 5.00
C ASP A 405 25.45 -9.59 6.01
N ASP A 406 25.24 -8.35 5.57
CA ASP A 406 25.32 -7.17 6.44
C ASP A 406 24.11 -7.13 7.42
N LEU A 407 22.91 -7.47 6.94
CA LEU A 407 21.74 -7.59 7.81
C LEU A 407 21.91 -8.66 8.90
N ILE A 408 22.43 -9.84 8.53
CA ILE A 408 22.70 -10.94 9.49
C ILE A 408 23.80 -10.52 10.47
N ALA A 409 24.83 -9.80 10.01
CA ALA A 409 25.89 -9.31 10.88
C ALA A 409 25.35 -8.32 11.94
N ASP A 410 24.48 -7.39 11.54
CA ASP A 410 23.83 -6.44 12.45
C ASP A 410 22.95 -7.15 13.49
N LEU A 411 22.13 -8.11 13.05
CA LEU A 411 21.28 -8.90 13.95
C LEU A 411 22.11 -9.77 14.90
N THR A 412 23.21 -10.37 14.43
CA THR A 412 24.13 -11.14 15.26
C THR A 412 24.73 -10.26 16.35
N HIS A 413 25.26 -9.08 15.96
CA HIS A 413 25.81 -8.13 16.92
C HIS A 413 24.78 -7.68 17.96
N ALA A 414 23.53 -7.43 17.56
CA ALA A 414 22.47 -7.02 18.47
C ALA A 414 22.10 -8.12 19.47
N LEU A 415 22.12 -9.40 19.04
CA LEU A 415 21.86 -10.56 19.91
C LEU A 415 23.03 -10.81 20.88
N ASP A 416 24.29 -10.80 20.40
CA ASP A 416 25.48 -11.07 21.20
C ASP A 416 25.60 -10.06 22.37
N LYS A 417 25.14 -8.82 22.18
CA LYS A 417 25.09 -7.82 23.28
C LYS A 417 24.05 -8.10 24.37
N LEU A 418 23.12 -9.02 24.17
CA LEU A 418 22.18 -9.43 25.21
C LEU A 418 22.87 -10.29 26.28
N ASP A 419 23.90 -11.04 25.89
CA ASP A 419 24.63 -11.97 26.76
C ASP A 419 25.73 -11.30 27.62
N GLU A 420 26.08 -10.04 27.28
CA GLU A 420 27.15 -9.29 27.97
C GLU A 420 26.73 -8.67 29.33
N LYS A 421 25.49 -8.90 29.79
CA LYS A 421 24.94 -8.42 31.07
C LYS A 421 24.65 -9.56 32.04
#